data_c6939ce24aa4882dff5fdb40b7c73478
#
_entry.id   c6939ce24aa4882dff5fdb40b7c73478
#
_cell.length_a   1.000
_cell.length_b   1.000
_cell.length_c   1.000
_cell.angle_alpha   90.00
_cell.angle_beta   90.00
_cell.angle_gamma   90.00
#
_symmetry.space_group_name_H-M   'P 1'
#
loop_
_entity.id
_entity.type
_entity.pdbx_description
1 polymer ?
#
loop_
_entity_poly.entity_id
_entity_poly.type
_entity_poly.pdbx_seq_one_letter_code
_entity_poly.pdbx_strand_id
1 'polypeptide(L)'
;INETFFWCYTSFVEYEVFYKPVKKETPILIKQRQQLREETRKKRFRCEHLSISDLQEIEILENRKKLGKGELSSIAFARKTQLAFMTDDVKARKLGEAVLGVSKTLTTPRLLGWLYFNRILTDSDHKTIIEEHKTQGRGMSEYYQEIYEEAMRRLCTCKIGV
;
A
#
# COMPACT_ATOMS: atom_id res chain seq x y z
N ILE A 1 -13.76 -5.63 2.30
CA ILE A 1 -12.32 -5.59 1.93
C ILE A 1 -11.50 -6.46 2.90
N ASN A 2 -11.77 -6.40 4.21
CA ASN A 2 -10.97 -7.09 5.22
C ASN A 2 -11.09 -8.63 5.23
N GLU A 3 -12.16 -9.18 4.66
CA GLU A 3 -12.31 -10.63 4.51
C GLU A 3 -11.57 -11.17 3.27
N THR A 4 -11.22 -10.27 2.34
CA THR A 4 -10.58 -10.62 1.07
C THR A 4 -9.07 -10.47 1.12
N PHE A 5 -8.55 -9.62 2.02
CA PHE A 5 -7.13 -9.27 2.10
C PHE A 5 -6.58 -9.46 3.51
N PHE A 6 -5.40 -10.04 3.57
CA PHE A 6 -4.57 -10.03 4.75
C PHE A 6 -3.56 -8.88 4.64
N TRP A 7 -3.67 -7.92 5.55
CA TRP A 7 -2.80 -6.75 5.58
C TRP A 7 -1.73 -6.91 6.64
N CYS A 8 -0.49 -6.69 6.25
CA CYS A 8 0.62 -6.70 7.19
C CYS A 8 1.61 -5.57 6.93
N TYR A 9 2.37 -5.22 7.94
CA TYR A 9 3.49 -4.31 7.89
C TYR A 9 4.60 -4.82 8.80
N THR A 10 5.84 -4.42 8.53
CA THR A 10 6.99 -4.87 9.31
C THR A 10 7.19 -4.01 10.56
N SER A 11 7.92 -4.53 11.55
CA SER A 11 8.30 -3.78 12.75
C SER A 11 9.12 -2.51 12.45
N PHE A 12 9.84 -2.45 11.32
CA PHE A 12 10.50 -1.22 10.87
C PHE A 12 9.50 -0.15 10.42
N VAL A 13 8.45 -0.55 9.70
CA VAL A 13 7.35 0.36 9.34
C VAL A 13 6.63 0.83 10.61
N GLU A 14 6.39 -0.07 11.57
CA GLU A 14 5.83 0.29 12.87
C GLU A 14 6.64 1.38 13.56
N TYR A 15 7.97 1.17 13.63
CA TYR A 15 8.87 2.15 14.20
C TYR A 15 8.82 3.50 13.47
N GLU A 16 8.87 3.49 12.14
CA GLU A 16 8.84 4.72 11.33
C GLU A 16 7.53 5.50 11.50
N VAL A 17 6.41 4.79 11.60
CA VAL A 17 5.09 5.42 11.73
C VAL A 17 4.83 5.91 13.15
N PHE A 18 5.14 5.14 14.17
CA PHE A 18 4.69 5.42 15.55
C PHE A 18 5.76 6.00 16.48
N TYR A 19 7.03 5.70 16.26
CA TYR A 19 8.09 5.99 17.21
C TYR A 19 9.16 6.93 16.67
N LYS A 20 9.37 6.96 15.35
CA LYS A 20 10.38 7.83 14.75
C LYS A 20 10.02 9.30 15.00
N PRO A 21 10.93 10.10 15.59
CA PRO A 21 10.69 11.53 15.81
C PRO A 21 10.41 12.26 14.50
N VAL A 22 9.36 13.05 14.46
CA VAL A 22 9.03 13.93 13.35
C VAL A 22 9.23 15.38 13.74
N LYS A 23 9.78 16.19 12.84
CA LYS A 23 10.06 17.62 13.11
C LYS A 23 8.79 18.42 13.42
N LYS A 24 7.66 18.04 12.84
CA LYS A 24 6.35 18.69 13.05
C LYS A 24 5.24 17.66 12.88
N GLU A 25 4.48 17.44 13.92
CA GLU A 25 3.27 16.64 13.85
C GLU A 25 2.13 17.46 13.24
N THR A 26 1.51 16.92 12.20
CA THR A 26 0.32 17.52 11.60
C THR A 26 -0.93 16.81 12.08
N PRO A 27 -2.10 17.47 12.15
CA PRO A 27 -3.36 16.83 12.52
C PRO A 27 -3.68 15.59 11.64
N ILE A 28 -3.32 15.65 10.38
CA ILE A 28 -3.49 14.54 9.42
C ILE A 28 -2.64 13.34 9.85
N LEU A 29 -1.37 13.55 10.18
CA LEU A 29 -0.48 12.48 10.63
C LEU A 29 -0.97 11.83 11.93
N ILE A 30 -1.43 12.64 12.88
CA ILE A 30 -2.00 12.15 14.14
C ILE A 30 -3.22 11.26 13.85
N LYS A 31 -4.15 11.74 13.01
CA LYS A 31 -5.34 10.97 12.60
C LYS A 31 -4.97 9.65 11.92
N GLN A 32 -4.02 9.66 10.99
CA GLN A 32 -3.56 8.46 10.29
C GLN A 32 -2.94 7.43 11.25
N ARG A 33 -2.11 7.90 12.20
CA ARG A 33 -1.53 7.04 13.25
C ARG A 33 -2.60 6.40 14.13
N GLN A 34 -3.61 7.18 14.53
CA GLN A 34 -4.73 6.68 15.33
C GLN A 34 -5.52 5.62 14.57
N GLN A 35 -5.87 5.89 13.31
CA GLN A 35 -6.56 4.93 12.45
C GLN A 35 -5.78 3.62 12.31
N LEU A 36 -4.47 3.67 12.03
CA LEU A 36 -3.67 2.46 11.90
C LEU A 36 -3.61 1.67 13.22
N ARG A 37 -3.49 2.34 14.37
CA ARG A 37 -3.55 1.67 15.69
C ARG A 37 -4.89 0.97 15.94
N GLU A 38 -5.99 1.61 15.58
CA GLU A 38 -7.33 1.02 15.70
C GLU A 38 -7.50 -0.21 14.81
N GLU A 39 -7.07 -0.12 13.56
CA GLU A 39 -7.16 -1.23 12.62
C GLU A 39 -6.25 -2.40 13.03
N THR A 40 -5.07 -2.11 13.58
CA THR A 40 -4.19 -3.14 14.15
C THR A 40 -4.83 -3.80 15.38
N ARG A 41 -5.45 -3.01 16.27
CA ARG A 41 -6.18 -3.55 17.44
C ARG A 41 -7.35 -4.44 17.03
N LYS A 42 -8.03 -4.10 15.93
CA LYS A 42 -9.11 -4.91 15.34
C LYS A 42 -8.57 -6.14 14.57
N LYS A 43 -7.27 -6.39 14.59
CA LYS A 43 -6.58 -7.47 13.85
C LYS A 43 -6.76 -7.44 12.33
N ARG A 44 -7.06 -6.24 11.78
CA ARG A 44 -7.17 -6.04 10.33
C ARG A 44 -5.81 -5.78 9.68
N PHE A 45 -4.87 -5.26 10.47
CA PHE A 45 -3.46 -5.15 10.13
C PHE A 45 -2.63 -5.92 11.14
N ARG A 46 -1.61 -6.62 10.65
CA ARG A 46 -0.70 -7.40 11.49
C ARG A 46 0.72 -6.87 11.36
N CYS A 47 1.37 -6.63 12.50
CA CYS A 47 2.78 -6.33 12.55
C CYS A 47 3.59 -7.62 12.48
N GLU A 48 4.50 -7.71 11.51
CA GLU A 48 5.38 -8.86 11.31
C GLU A 48 6.80 -8.53 11.79
N HIS A 49 7.33 -9.43 12.61
CA HIS A 49 8.69 -9.32 13.10
C HIS A 49 9.66 -9.98 12.16
N LEU A 50 10.80 -9.33 11.95
CA LEU A 50 11.83 -9.81 11.04
C LEU A 50 12.81 -10.73 11.77
N SER A 51 13.24 -11.78 11.06
CA SER A 51 14.32 -12.66 11.50
C SER A 51 15.69 -12.08 11.18
N ILE A 52 16.75 -12.68 11.72
CA ILE A 52 18.14 -12.29 11.42
C ILE A 52 18.43 -12.41 9.93
N SER A 53 17.91 -13.44 9.26
CA SER A 53 18.07 -13.60 7.80
C SER A 53 17.40 -12.48 7.00
N ASP A 54 16.28 -11.96 7.50
CA ASP A 54 15.60 -10.82 6.86
C ASP A 54 16.43 -9.53 6.99
N LEU A 55 17.15 -9.36 8.11
CA LEU A 55 18.06 -8.22 8.31
C LEU A 55 19.25 -8.25 7.33
N GLN A 56 19.81 -9.43 7.05
CA GLN A 56 20.85 -9.61 6.05
C GLN A 56 20.35 -9.27 4.64
N GLU A 57 19.14 -9.69 4.30
CA GLU A 57 18.51 -9.33 3.02
C GLU A 57 18.29 -7.82 2.90
N ILE A 58 17.89 -7.15 3.99
CA ILE A 58 17.74 -5.69 4.01
C ILE A 58 19.07 -5.00 3.72
N GLU A 59 20.18 -5.47 4.29
CA GLU A 59 21.51 -4.92 4.06
C GLU A 59 21.93 -5.07 2.59
N ILE A 60 21.67 -6.23 1.99
CA ILE A 60 21.92 -6.47 0.56
C ILE A 60 21.10 -5.51 -0.32
N LEU A 61 19.83 -5.28 0.02
CA LEU A 61 18.95 -4.38 -0.71
C LEU A 61 19.35 -2.90 -0.52
N GLU A 62 19.80 -2.51 0.68
CA GLU A 62 20.27 -1.16 1.00
C GLU A 62 21.49 -0.78 0.12
N ASN A 63 22.41 -1.73 -0.11
CA ASN A 63 23.54 -1.54 -1.00
C ASN A 63 23.14 -1.32 -2.47
N ARG A 64 21.95 -1.74 -2.89
CA ARG A 64 21.43 -1.53 -4.24
C ARG A 64 20.76 -0.18 -4.41
N LYS A 65 20.02 0.30 -3.39
CA LYS A 65 19.35 1.59 -3.43
C LYS A 65 19.17 2.17 -2.03
N LYS A 66 19.44 3.48 -1.89
CA LYS A 66 19.18 4.22 -0.65
C LYS A 66 17.67 4.46 -0.49
N LEU A 67 17.00 3.54 0.20
CA LEU A 67 15.60 3.61 0.61
C LEU A 67 15.50 3.60 2.14
N GLY A 68 14.33 3.93 2.67
CA GLY A 68 14.03 3.79 4.10
C GLY A 68 14.04 2.32 4.53
N LYS A 69 14.41 2.07 5.79
CA LYS A 69 14.43 0.70 6.33
C LYS A 69 13.04 0.06 6.36
N GLY A 70 11.97 0.85 6.53
CA GLY A 70 10.60 0.37 6.41
C GLY A 70 10.28 -0.22 5.04
N GLU A 71 10.68 0.48 3.97
CA GLU A 71 10.49 0.01 2.58
C GLU A 71 11.32 -1.22 2.27
N LEU A 72 12.61 -1.21 2.63
CA LEU A 72 13.52 -2.33 2.41
C LEU A 72 13.05 -3.59 3.16
N SER A 73 12.64 -3.43 4.42
CA SER A 73 12.11 -4.52 5.23
C SER A 73 10.83 -5.12 4.67
N SER A 74 9.95 -4.27 4.12
CA SER A 74 8.71 -4.71 3.49
C SER A 74 8.98 -5.50 2.20
N ILE A 75 9.96 -5.09 1.38
CA ILE A 75 10.37 -5.83 0.18
C ILE A 75 11.00 -7.18 0.56
N ALA A 76 11.91 -7.21 1.54
CA ALA A 76 12.54 -8.44 2.01
C ALA A 76 11.50 -9.43 2.56
N PHE A 77 10.57 -8.94 3.37
CA PHE A 77 9.47 -9.76 3.91
C PHE A 77 8.55 -10.29 2.80
N ALA A 78 8.13 -9.43 1.86
CA ALA A 78 7.30 -9.84 0.73
C ALA A 78 7.99 -10.90 -0.15
N ARG A 79 9.30 -10.78 -0.37
CA ARG A 79 10.09 -11.77 -1.10
C ARG A 79 10.09 -13.13 -0.41
N LYS A 80 10.35 -13.15 0.89
CA LYS A 80 10.40 -14.38 1.69
C LYS A 80 9.04 -15.09 1.77
N THR A 81 7.99 -14.32 2.00
CA THR A 81 6.63 -14.85 2.19
C THR A 81 5.86 -15.03 0.89
N GLN A 82 6.41 -14.57 -0.23
CA GLN A 82 5.76 -14.56 -1.55
C GLN A 82 4.49 -13.69 -1.60
N LEU A 83 4.31 -12.78 -0.63
CA LEU A 83 3.21 -11.81 -0.61
C LEU A 83 3.46 -10.66 -1.58
N ALA A 84 2.40 -9.89 -1.86
CA ALA A 84 2.53 -8.66 -2.62
C ALA A 84 3.08 -7.53 -1.73
N PHE A 85 3.90 -6.68 -2.31
CA PHE A 85 4.39 -5.43 -1.71
C PHE A 85 3.60 -4.26 -2.26
N MET A 86 3.07 -3.40 -1.39
CA MET A 86 2.32 -2.22 -1.78
C MET A 86 3.05 -0.95 -1.37
N THR A 87 3.25 -0.05 -2.33
CA THR A 87 3.89 1.26 -2.13
C THR A 87 3.48 2.25 -3.20
N ASP A 88 3.34 3.52 -2.83
CA ASP A 88 3.17 4.64 -3.77
C ASP A 88 4.49 5.41 -4.00
N ASP A 89 5.56 5.09 -3.27
CA ASP A 89 6.89 5.65 -3.53
C ASP A 89 7.49 5.06 -4.82
N VAL A 90 7.89 5.94 -5.74
CA VAL A 90 8.42 5.56 -7.06
C VAL A 90 9.73 4.78 -6.96
N LYS A 91 10.60 5.13 -5.98
CA LYS A 91 11.90 4.46 -5.82
C LYS A 91 11.72 3.07 -5.21
N ALA A 92 10.87 2.96 -4.19
CA ALA A 92 10.52 1.70 -3.56
C ALA A 92 9.82 0.77 -4.56
N ARG A 93 8.89 1.31 -5.37
CA ARG A 93 8.23 0.56 -6.44
C ARG A 93 9.21 -0.02 -7.45
N LYS A 94 10.15 0.80 -7.96
CA LYS A 94 11.16 0.32 -8.92
C LYS A 94 12.04 -0.80 -8.34
N LEU A 95 12.40 -0.72 -7.05
CA LEU A 95 13.14 -1.81 -6.40
C LEU A 95 12.24 -3.04 -6.19
N GLY A 96 11.00 -2.84 -5.73
CA GLY A 96 10.02 -3.92 -5.57
C GLY A 96 9.78 -4.67 -6.89
N GLU A 97 9.58 -3.96 -8.00
CA GLU A 97 9.40 -4.55 -9.33
C GLU A 97 10.65 -5.35 -9.77
N ALA A 98 11.84 -4.87 -9.46
CA ALA A 98 13.09 -5.58 -9.79
C ALA A 98 13.32 -6.84 -8.92
N VAL A 99 12.83 -6.87 -7.68
CA VAL A 99 13.05 -7.95 -6.72
C VAL A 99 11.91 -8.98 -6.71
N LEU A 100 10.67 -8.50 -6.79
CA LEU A 100 9.45 -9.31 -6.65
C LEU A 100 8.72 -9.55 -7.97
N GLY A 101 9.00 -8.71 -8.97
CA GLY A 101 8.26 -8.65 -10.22
C GLY A 101 7.09 -7.65 -10.17
N VAL A 102 6.65 -7.22 -11.36
CA VAL A 102 5.59 -6.20 -11.55
C VAL A 102 4.24 -6.68 -10.99
N SER A 103 3.93 -7.97 -11.10
CA SER A 103 2.67 -8.54 -10.62
C SER A 103 2.53 -8.57 -9.10
N LYS A 104 3.66 -8.61 -8.38
CA LYS A 104 3.69 -8.60 -6.91
C LYS A 104 3.98 -7.23 -6.30
N THR A 105 4.19 -6.21 -7.13
CA THR A 105 4.42 -4.83 -6.66
C THR A 105 3.20 -3.99 -7.01
N LEU A 106 2.44 -3.63 -5.98
CA LEU A 106 1.18 -2.92 -6.10
C LEU A 106 1.33 -1.46 -5.70
N THR A 107 0.45 -0.62 -6.25
CA THR A 107 0.24 0.76 -5.81
C THR A 107 -1.20 0.93 -5.34
N THR A 108 -1.47 1.96 -4.54
CA THR A 108 -2.84 2.25 -4.11
C THR A 108 -3.82 2.36 -5.28
N PRO A 109 -3.50 3.08 -6.40
CA PRO A 109 -4.40 3.12 -7.55
C PRO A 109 -4.63 1.75 -8.20
N ARG A 110 -3.61 0.92 -8.34
CA ARG A 110 -3.78 -0.44 -8.90
C ARG A 110 -4.69 -1.29 -8.03
N LEU A 111 -4.54 -1.22 -6.72
CA LEU A 111 -5.42 -1.92 -5.79
C LEU A 111 -6.86 -1.43 -5.92
N LEU A 112 -7.08 -0.10 -5.95
CA LEU A 112 -8.42 0.47 -6.13
C LEU A 112 -9.05 0.02 -7.46
N GLY A 113 -8.30 0.08 -8.56
CA GLY A 113 -8.76 -0.41 -9.86
C GLY A 113 -9.21 -1.87 -9.82
N TRP A 114 -8.43 -2.72 -9.15
CA TRP A 114 -8.79 -4.13 -8.97
C TRP A 114 -10.04 -4.29 -8.10
N LEU A 115 -10.18 -3.51 -7.02
CA LEU A 115 -11.35 -3.53 -6.15
C LEU A 115 -12.63 -3.10 -6.87
N TYR A 116 -12.56 -2.07 -7.72
CA TYR A 116 -13.68 -1.64 -8.56
C TYR A 116 -14.03 -2.71 -9.61
N PHE A 117 -13.02 -3.23 -10.31
CA PHE A 117 -13.23 -4.27 -11.31
C PHE A 117 -13.91 -5.50 -10.73
N ASN A 118 -13.56 -5.91 -9.51
CA ASN A 118 -14.20 -7.02 -8.82
C ASN A 118 -15.49 -6.64 -8.05
N ARG A 119 -15.99 -5.39 -8.21
CA ARG A 119 -17.19 -4.86 -7.57
C ARG A 119 -17.19 -4.95 -6.03
N ILE A 120 -16.00 -4.91 -5.45
CA ILE A 120 -15.82 -4.84 -3.99
C ILE A 120 -16.03 -3.41 -3.50
N LEU A 121 -15.62 -2.42 -4.33
CA LEU A 121 -15.93 -1.02 -4.14
C LEU A 121 -17.02 -0.57 -5.10
N THR A 122 -17.87 0.34 -4.62
CA THR A 122 -19.00 0.93 -5.33
C THR A 122 -18.69 2.36 -5.82
N ASP A 123 -19.59 2.92 -6.62
CA ASP A 123 -19.52 4.32 -7.07
C ASP A 123 -19.59 5.30 -5.88
N SER A 124 -20.30 4.93 -4.80
CA SER A 124 -20.35 5.72 -3.57
C SER A 124 -19.01 5.74 -2.85
N ASP A 125 -18.33 4.57 -2.80
CA ASP A 125 -17.00 4.48 -2.20
C ASP A 125 -16.00 5.33 -3.00
N HIS A 126 -16.11 5.32 -4.35
CA HIS A 126 -15.26 6.15 -5.20
C HIS A 126 -15.39 7.63 -4.89
N LYS A 127 -16.62 8.15 -4.78
CA LYS A 127 -16.86 9.55 -4.43
C LYS A 127 -16.23 9.90 -3.09
N THR A 128 -16.43 9.07 -2.09
CA THR A 128 -15.87 9.25 -0.74
C THR A 128 -14.32 9.27 -0.79
N ILE A 129 -13.70 8.33 -1.52
CA ILE A 129 -12.24 8.27 -1.67
C ILE A 129 -11.69 9.53 -2.32
N ILE A 130 -12.33 10.03 -3.39
CA ILE A 130 -11.92 11.27 -4.07
C ILE A 130 -12.03 12.47 -3.14
N GLU A 131 -13.14 12.61 -2.40
CA GLU A 131 -13.37 13.71 -1.46
C GLU A 131 -12.35 13.70 -0.31
N GLU A 132 -12.13 12.55 0.32
CA GLU A 132 -11.13 12.41 1.38
C GLU A 132 -9.71 12.72 0.87
N HIS A 133 -9.41 12.30 -0.35
CA HIS A 133 -8.09 12.54 -0.94
C HIS A 133 -7.87 14.03 -1.25
N LYS A 134 -8.88 14.72 -1.78
CA LYS A 134 -8.85 16.17 -2.00
C LYS A 134 -8.65 16.94 -0.70
N THR A 135 -9.34 16.56 0.38
CA THR A 135 -9.20 17.21 1.69
C THR A 135 -7.81 17.05 2.29
N GLN A 136 -7.07 16.00 1.91
CA GLN A 136 -5.69 15.77 2.34
C GLN A 136 -4.65 16.56 1.51
N GLY A 137 -5.08 17.32 0.49
CA GLY A 137 -4.20 18.14 -0.35
C GLY A 137 -3.21 17.34 -1.21
N ARG A 138 -3.50 16.08 -1.51
CA ARG A 138 -2.67 15.21 -2.34
C ARG A 138 -3.13 15.26 -3.79
N GLY A 139 -2.21 15.48 -4.74
CA GLY A 139 -2.52 15.65 -6.16
C GLY A 139 -2.82 14.37 -6.96
N MET A 140 -3.35 13.32 -6.32
CA MET A 140 -3.60 12.03 -6.99
C MET A 140 -5.07 11.78 -7.35
N SER A 141 -5.96 12.72 -7.10
CA SER A 141 -7.40 12.54 -7.33
C SER A 141 -7.75 12.29 -8.81
N GLU A 142 -7.06 12.95 -9.74
CA GLU A 142 -7.23 12.72 -11.18
C GLU A 142 -6.84 11.28 -11.55
N TYR A 143 -5.72 10.81 -11.02
CA TYR A 143 -5.26 9.44 -11.27
C TYR A 143 -6.20 8.37 -10.70
N TYR A 144 -6.84 8.63 -9.55
CA TYR A 144 -7.87 7.74 -9.02
C TYR A 144 -9.13 7.74 -9.88
N GLN A 145 -9.49 8.89 -10.46
CA GLN A 145 -10.59 9.00 -11.41
C GLN A 145 -10.31 8.19 -12.69
N GLU A 146 -9.13 8.32 -13.27
CA GLU A 146 -8.73 7.56 -14.45
C GLU A 146 -8.79 6.04 -14.22
N ILE A 147 -8.29 5.57 -13.08
CA ILE A 147 -8.31 4.15 -12.70
C ILE A 147 -9.74 3.64 -12.52
N TYR A 148 -10.62 4.44 -11.92
CA TYR A 148 -12.03 4.09 -11.79
C TYR A 148 -12.69 3.96 -13.16
N GLU A 149 -12.51 4.93 -14.03
CA GLU A 149 -13.07 4.93 -15.39
C GLU A 149 -12.58 3.73 -16.21
N GLU A 150 -11.29 3.40 -16.11
CA GLU A 150 -10.72 2.23 -16.79
C GLU A 150 -11.31 0.92 -16.23
N ALA A 151 -11.47 0.81 -14.92
CA ALA A 151 -12.10 -0.37 -14.31
C ALA A 151 -13.56 -0.54 -14.79
N MET A 152 -14.33 0.57 -14.84
CA MET A 152 -15.71 0.55 -15.36
C MET A 152 -15.77 0.19 -16.85
N ARG A 153 -14.89 0.75 -17.66
CA ARG A 153 -14.79 0.44 -19.09
C ARG A 153 -14.53 -1.05 -19.32
N ARG A 154 -13.61 -1.65 -18.57
CA ARG A 154 -13.32 -3.09 -18.65
C ARG A 154 -14.49 -3.94 -18.20
N LEU A 155 -15.22 -3.54 -17.16
CA LEU A 155 -16.43 -4.22 -16.72
C LEU A 155 -17.53 -4.23 -17.80
N CYS A 156 -17.68 -3.13 -18.54
CA CYS A 156 -18.66 -3.04 -19.64
C CYS A 156 -18.25 -3.95 -20.79
N THR A 157 -16.97 -3.97 -21.18
CA THR A 157 -16.48 -4.84 -22.27
C THR A 157 -16.58 -6.33 -21.94
N CYS A 158 -16.33 -6.73 -20.69
CA CYS A 158 -16.50 -8.13 -20.28
C CYS A 158 -17.96 -8.62 -20.31
N LYS A 159 -18.96 -7.71 -20.28
CA LYS A 159 -20.38 -8.08 -20.38
C LYS A 159 -20.88 -8.27 -21.82
N ILE A 160 -20.15 -7.78 -22.81
CA ILE A 160 -20.55 -7.81 -24.23
C ILE A 160 -20.02 -9.08 -24.94
N GLY A 161 -19.16 -9.82 -24.28
CA GLY A 161 -18.50 -11.03 -24.82
C GLY A 161 -19.11 -12.37 -24.37
N VAL A 162 -20.40 -12.38 -23.95
CA VAL A 162 -21.15 -13.63 -23.66
C VAL A 162 -22.31 -13.77 -24.61
#